data_b642fcc30a17edef40fe1b31ea0fb790
#
_entry.id   b642fcc30a17edef40fe1b31ea0fb790
#
_cell.length_a   1.000
_cell.length_b   1.000
_cell.length_c   1.000
_cell.angle_alpha   90.00
_cell.angle_beta   90.00
_cell.angle_gamma   90.00
#
_symmetry.space_group_name_H-M   'P 1'
#
loop_
_entity.id
_entity.type
_entity.pdbx_description
1 polymer ?
#
loop_
_entity_poly.entity_id
_entity_poly.type
_entity_poly.pdbx_seq_one_letter_code
_entity_poly.pdbx_strand_id
1 'polypeptide(L)' 'MHLNTKKIAFAGVMLALTEVGIALGSVIE' A
#
# COMPACT_ATOMS: atom_id res chain seq x y z
N MET A 1 4.19 24.15 6.97
CA MET A 1 3.51 22.85 7.08
C MET A 1 4.54 21.73 7.03
N HIS A 2 4.57 20.91 8.04
CA HIS A 2 5.52 19.79 8.10
C HIS A 2 4.87 18.53 7.58
N LEU A 3 5.36 18.05 6.44
CA LEU A 3 4.98 16.76 5.94
C LEU A 3 5.88 15.71 6.58
N ASN A 4 5.28 14.75 7.25
CA ASN A 4 6.03 13.67 7.85
C ASN A 4 6.33 12.62 6.78
N THR A 5 7.56 12.64 6.29
CA THR A 5 7.99 11.74 5.23
C THR A 5 7.79 10.27 5.61
N LYS A 6 7.99 9.92 6.87
CA LYS A 6 7.81 8.55 7.34
C LYS A 6 6.35 8.13 7.24
N LYS A 7 5.43 9.01 7.59
CA LYS A 7 4.01 8.71 7.48
C LYS A 7 3.57 8.54 6.03
N ILE A 8 4.10 9.39 5.16
CA ILE A 8 3.80 9.31 3.74
C ILE A 8 4.31 7.99 3.16
N ALA A 9 5.55 7.62 3.51
CA ALA A 9 6.13 6.37 3.05
C ALA A 9 5.33 5.16 3.57
N PHE A 10 4.93 5.21 4.83
CA PHE A 10 4.13 4.14 5.42
C PHE A 10 2.79 3.99 4.70
N ALA A 11 2.12 5.10 4.44
CA ALA A 11 0.84 5.09 3.73
C ALA A 11 1.01 4.49 2.33
N GLY A 12 2.08 4.85 1.63
CA GLY A 12 2.36 4.30 0.32
C GLY A 12 2.58 2.80 0.34
N VAL A 13 3.34 2.32 1.33
CA VAL A 13 3.59 0.89 1.50
C VAL A 13 2.29 0.15 1.78
N MET A 14 1.44 0.70 2.63
CA MET A 14 0.16 0.07 2.97
C MET A 14 -0.75 -0.03 1.74
N LEU A 15 -0.79 1.00 0.92
CA LEU A 15 -1.57 0.97 -0.31
C LEU A 15 -1.02 -0.07 -1.29
N ALA A 16 0.29 -0.14 -1.42
CA ALA A 16 0.92 -1.12 -2.29
C ALA A 16 0.62 -2.55 -1.85
N LEU A 17 0.68 -2.80 -0.54
CA LEU A 17 0.36 -4.12 -0.01
C LEU A 17 -1.10 -4.49 -0.28
N THR A 18 -2.00 -3.53 -0.15
CA THR A 18 -3.42 -3.75 -0.44
C THR A 18 -3.61 -4.14 -1.90
N GLU A 19 -2.96 -3.45 -2.81
CA GLU A 19 -3.07 -3.75 -4.24
C GLU A 19 -2.51 -5.11 -4.58
N VAL A 20 -1.37 -5.46 -4.01
CA VAL A 20 -0.76 -6.78 -4.23
C VAL A 20 -1.68 -7.87 -3.69
N GLY A 21 -2.27 -7.66 -2.52
CA GLY A 21 -3.21 -8.60 -1.93
C GLY A 21 -4.41 -8.84 -2.82
N ILE A 22 -4.99 -7.78 -3.38
CA ILE A 22 -6.12 -7.89 -4.29
C ILE A 22 -5.71 -8.63 -5.56
N ALA A 23 -4.55 -8.30 -6.11
CA ALA A 23 -4.06 -8.95 -7.32
C ALA A 23 -3.85 -10.44 -7.11
N LEU A 24 -3.30 -10.84 -5.98
CA LEU A 24 -3.11 -12.25 -5.65
C LEU A 24 -4.45 -12.97 -5.50
N GLY A 25 -5.41 -12.33 -4.88
CA GLY A 25 -6.75 -12.89 -4.75
C GLY A 25 -7.46 -13.02 -6.08
N SER A 26 -7.20 -12.10 -7.01
CA SER A 26 -7.79 -12.12 -8.35
C SER A 26 -7.23 -13.26 -9.20
N VAL A 27 -6.00 -13.67 -8.95
CA VAL A 27 -5.38 -14.78 -9.69
C VAL A 27 -5.90 -16.13 -9.22
N ILE A 28 -6.26 -16.24 -7.95
CA ILE A 28 -6.81 -17.46 -7.38
C ILE A 28 -8.31 -17.55 -7.74
N GLU A 29 -8.66 -18.50 -8.52
CA GLU A 29 -10.07 -18.74 -8.87
C GLU A 29 -10.69 -19.75 -7.94
#